data_c6aa5b1b92f0aabf90c7d61e7b244541
#
_entry.id   c6aa5b1b92f0aabf90c7d61e7b244541
#
_cell.length_a   1.000
_cell.length_b   1.000
_cell.length_c   1.000
_cell.angle_alpha   90.00
_cell.angle_beta   90.00
_cell.angle_gamma   90.00
#
_symmetry.space_group_name_H-M   'P 1'
#
loop_
_entity.id
_entity.type
_entity.pdbx_description
1 polymer ?
#
loop_
_entity_poly.entity_id
_entity_poly.type
_entity_poly.pdbx_seq_one_letter_code
_entity_poly.pdbx_strand_id
1 'polypeptide(L)'
;MTDMTSKIKAVMIGHAVGDALGVPVEFCKREQRKKQPVTDMMGYGTYPVPAGAWSDDTSMSIAALDSLASGCLDFDGIMDNFIKWLSQDEYTPTGEIGRAHV
;
A
#
# COMPACT_ATOMS: atom_id res chain seq x y z
N MET A 1 26.02 7.06 -10.19
CA MET A 1 25.72 7.13 -8.74
C MET A 1 24.20 7.25 -8.55
N THR A 2 23.64 6.43 -7.67
CA THR A 2 22.21 6.49 -7.37
C THR A 2 21.97 7.68 -6.45
N ASP A 3 21.16 8.63 -6.87
CA ASP A 3 20.82 9.79 -6.05
C ASP A 3 19.71 9.43 -5.03
N MET A 4 19.43 10.35 -4.13
CA MET A 4 18.44 10.15 -3.09
C MET A 4 17.03 9.95 -3.68
N THR A 5 16.71 10.65 -4.76
CA THR A 5 15.41 10.51 -5.43
C THR A 5 15.21 9.09 -5.95
N SER A 6 16.21 8.51 -6.59
CA SER A 6 16.13 7.12 -7.08
C SER A 6 15.99 6.13 -5.95
N LYS A 7 16.68 6.35 -4.83
CA LYS A 7 16.57 5.50 -3.62
C LYS A 7 15.18 5.55 -3.03
N ILE A 8 14.58 6.74 -2.90
CA ILE A 8 13.24 6.92 -2.37
C ILE A 8 12.22 6.21 -3.26
N LYS A 9 12.33 6.38 -4.57
CA LYS A 9 11.45 5.68 -5.53
C LYS A 9 11.56 4.17 -5.39
N ALA A 10 12.77 3.64 -5.29
CA ALA A 10 13.00 2.21 -5.16
C ALA A 10 12.37 1.65 -3.87
N VAL A 11 12.52 2.37 -2.76
CA VAL A 11 11.93 1.97 -1.48
C VAL A 11 10.40 1.95 -1.57
N MET A 12 9.79 3.00 -2.12
CA MET A 12 8.34 3.10 -2.22
C MET A 12 7.76 2.06 -3.17
N ILE A 13 8.39 1.84 -4.31
CA ILE A 13 7.95 0.81 -5.26
C ILE A 13 8.07 -0.58 -4.65
N GLY A 14 9.19 -0.87 -3.99
CA GLY A 14 9.39 -2.16 -3.32
C GLY A 14 8.37 -2.41 -2.23
N HIS A 15 8.06 -1.40 -1.44
CA HIS A 15 7.03 -1.46 -0.40
C HIS A 15 5.65 -1.76 -1.00
N ALA A 16 5.26 -1.04 -2.04
CA ALA A 16 3.97 -1.21 -2.70
C ALA A 16 3.86 -2.59 -3.37
N VAL A 17 4.92 -3.07 -4.02
CA VAL A 17 4.94 -4.40 -4.65
C VAL A 17 4.80 -5.49 -3.60
N GLY A 18 5.55 -5.42 -2.50
CA GLY A 18 5.46 -6.39 -1.42
C GLY A 18 4.08 -6.42 -0.79
N ASP A 19 3.51 -5.26 -0.54
CA ASP A 19 2.15 -5.13 -0.01
C ASP A 19 1.12 -5.76 -0.97
N ALA A 20 1.16 -5.39 -2.24
CA ALA A 20 0.22 -5.89 -3.24
C ALA A 20 0.33 -7.40 -3.46
N LEU A 21 1.53 -7.97 -3.37
CA LEU A 21 1.73 -9.41 -3.42
C LEU A 21 1.10 -10.12 -2.23
N GLY A 22 1.16 -9.51 -1.05
CA GLY A 22 0.66 -10.10 0.18
C GLY A 22 -0.85 -9.99 0.39
N VAL A 23 -1.49 -8.94 -0.15
CA VAL A 23 -2.92 -8.68 0.06
C VAL A 23 -3.81 -9.88 -0.24
N PRO A 24 -3.68 -10.59 -1.38
CA PRO A 24 -4.58 -11.69 -1.68
C PRO A 24 -4.45 -12.88 -0.75
N VAL A 25 -3.36 -12.98 0.00
CA VAL A 25 -3.06 -14.14 0.85
C VAL A 25 -3.02 -13.79 2.34
N GLU A 26 -3.42 -12.58 2.73
CA GLU A 26 -3.52 -12.21 4.14
C GLU A 26 -4.39 -13.21 4.88
N PHE A 27 -3.99 -13.52 6.11
CA PHE A 27 -4.67 -14.46 7.00
C PHE A 27 -4.68 -15.91 6.50
N CYS A 28 -4.00 -16.23 5.41
CA CYS A 28 -3.83 -17.60 4.97
C CYS A 28 -2.81 -18.33 5.88
N LYS A 29 -3.03 -19.63 6.08
CA LYS A 29 -2.14 -20.45 6.89
C LYS A 29 -0.80 -20.67 6.20
N ARG A 30 0.27 -20.69 6.99
CA ARG A 30 1.63 -20.89 6.48
C ARG A 30 1.78 -22.18 5.66
N GLU A 31 1.21 -23.27 6.15
CA GLU A 31 1.27 -24.57 5.46
C GLU A 31 0.61 -24.51 4.09
N GLN A 32 -0.50 -23.79 3.98
CA GLN A 32 -1.18 -23.59 2.71
C GLN A 32 -0.29 -22.81 1.73
N ARG A 33 0.40 -21.79 2.21
CA ARG A 33 1.30 -20.99 1.38
C ARG A 33 2.56 -21.73 0.99
N LYS A 34 3.03 -22.67 1.80
CA LYS A 34 4.14 -23.56 1.42
C LYS A 34 3.79 -24.46 0.26
N LYS A 35 2.54 -24.94 0.20
CA LYS A 35 2.05 -25.79 -0.90
C LYS A 35 1.76 -24.98 -2.16
N GLN A 36 1.32 -23.75 -2.00
CA GLN A 36 0.96 -22.84 -3.10
C GLN A 36 1.62 -21.49 -2.87
N PRO A 37 2.95 -21.40 -3.08
CA PRO A 37 3.66 -20.14 -2.85
C PRO A 37 3.19 -19.07 -3.82
N VAL A 38 3.28 -17.81 -3.36
CA VAL A 38 2.97 -16.66 -4.21
C VAL A 38 4.11 -16.47 -5.19
N THR A 39 3.81 -16.50 -6.48
CA THR A 39 4.80 -16.36 -7.55
C THR A 39 4.53 -15.17 -8.45
N ASP A 40 3.36 -14.55 -8.33
CA ASP A 40 2.97 -13.39 -9.14
C ASP A 40 1.85 -12.64 -8.44
N MET A 41 1.51 -11.46 -8.95
CA MET A 41 0.35 -10.71 -8.50
C MET A 41 -0.92 -11.50 -8.71
N MET A 42 -1.76 -11.57 -7.66
CA MET A 42 -3.04 -12.26 -7.71
C MET A 42 -4.15 -11.29 -7.28
N GLY A 43 -5.35 -11.54 -7.75
CA GLY A 43 -6.52 -10.77 -7.35
C GLY A 43 -7.58 -11.65 -6.70
N TYR A 44 -8.51 -11.00 -6.03
CA TYR A 44 -9.71 -11.64 -5.48
C TYR A 44 -9.42 -12.83 -4.58
N GLY A 45 -8.34 -12.75 -3.79
CA GLY A 45 -8.02 -13.73 -2.76
C GLY A 45 -8.80 -13.45 -1.49
N THR A 46 -8.08 -13.15 -0.39
CA THR A 46 -8.70 -12.81 0.90
C THR A 46 -9.65 -11.62 0.79
N TYR A 47 -9.32 -10.66 -0.08
CA TYR A 47 -10.10 -9.45 -0.28
C TYR A 47 -10.62 -9.35 -1.72
N PRO A 48 -11.78 -8.68 -1.92
CA PRO A 48 -12.37 -8.54 -3.27
C PRO A 48 -11.75 -7.39 -4.05
N VAL A 49 -10.44 -7.47 -4.30
CA VAL A 49 -9.69 -6.45 -5.02
C VAL A 49 -8.92 -7.07 -6.17
N PRO A 50 -8.66 -6.31 -7.26
CA PRO A 50 -7.93 -6.84 -8.41
C PRO A 50 -6.46 -7.06 -8.09
N ALA A 51 -5.79 -7.82 -8.96
CA ALA A 51 -4.36 -8.03 -8.87
C ALA A 51 -3.60 -6.70 -8.90
N GLY A 52 -2.61 -6.57 -8.03
CA GLY A 52 -1.80 -5.35 -7.92
C GLY A 52 -2.34 -4.30 -6.97
N ALA A 53 -3.51 -4.49 -6.39
CA ALA A 53 -4.05 -3.57 -5.40
C ALA A 53 -3.28 -3.68 -4.08
N TRP A 54 -2.80 -2.55 -3.58
CA TRP A 54 -2.12 -2.48 -2.29
C TRP A 54 -3.11 -2.22 -1.15
N SER A 55 -2.64 -2.38 0.09
CA SER A 55 -3.46 -2.15 1.29
C SER A 55 -3.29 -0.74 1.84
N ASP A 56 -3.87 -0.52 3.03
CA ASP A 56 -3.70 0.70 3.81
C ASP A 56 -2.23 1.00 4.11
N ASP A 57 -1.37 0.00 4.24
CA ASP A 57 0.06 0.19 4.48
C ASP A 57 0.69 1.09 3.42
N THR A 58 0.50 0.78 2.15
CA THR A 58 1.02 1.60 1.06
C THR A 58 0.29 2.93 0.96
N SER A 59 -1.03 2.95 1.13
CA SER A 59 -1.83 4.18 1.09
C SER A 59 -1.35 5.19 2.13
N MET A 60 -1.13 4.76 3.35
CA MET A 60 -0.66 5.64 4.42
C MET A 60 0.78 6.11 4.19
N SER A 61 1.63 5.25 3.62
CA SER A 61 2.99 5.63 3.25
C SER A 61 3.00 6.71 2.16
N ILE A 62 2.16 6.58 1.15
CA ILE A 62 2.02 7.57 0.09
C ILE A 62 1.48 8.88 0.66
N ALA A 63 0.47 8.81 1.54
CA ALA A 63 -0.12 9.98 2.18
C ALA A 63 0.92 10.75 3.00
N ALA A 64 1.76 10.04 3.76
CA ALA A 64 2.83 10.66 4.53
C ALA A 64 3.90 11.27 3.61
N LEU A 65 4.28 10.58 2.56
CA LEU A 65 5.26 11.06 1.59
C LEU A 65 4.77 12.30 0.86
N ASP A 66 3.49 12.34 0.50
CA ASP A 66 2.86 13.50 -0.14
C ASP A 66 2.97 14.74 0.74
N SER A 67 2.72 14.61 2.03
CA SER A 67 2.91 15.71 2.98
C SER A 67 4.38 16.13 3.07
N LEU A 68 5.31 15.16 3.16
CA LEU A 68 6.74 15.45 3.23
C LEU A 68 7.27 16.14 1.97
N ALA A 69 6.64 15.93 0.82
CA ALA A 69 7.03 16.56 -0.44
C ALA A 69 6.89 18.09 -0.40
N SER A 70 6.15 18.65 0.56
CA SER A 70 6.06 20.10 0.76
C SER A 70 7.35 20.71 1.31
N GLY A 71 8.31 19.88 1.76
CA GLY A 71 9.63 20.32 2.20
C GLY A 71 9.86 20.32 3.69
N CYS A 72 8.88 19.94 4.50
CA CYS A 72 9.03 19.89 5.95
C CYS A 72 8.26 18.73 6.56
N LEU A 73 8.67 18.30 7.74
CA LEU A 73 7.96 17.31 8.53
C LEU A 73 6.82 18.01 9.27
N ASP A 74 5.59 17.74 8.83
CA ASP A 74 4.37 18.34 9.36
C ASP A 74 3.39 17.23 9.75
N PHE A 75 3.31 16.95 11.05
CA PHE A 75 2.43 15.88 11.55
C PHE A 75 0.95 16.20 11.31
N ASP A 76 0.55 17.46 11.38
CA ASP A 76 -0.83 17.85 11.07
C ASP A 76 -1.16 17.61 9.60
N GLY A 77 -0.23 17.94 8.70
CA GLY A 77 -0.39 17.67 7.27
C GLY A 77 -0.48 16.18 6.96
N ILE A 78 0.33 15.37 7.62
CA ILE A 78 0.26 13.90 7.47
C ILE A 78 -1.10 13.39 7.96
N MET A 79 -1.56 13.85 9.11
CA MET A 79 -2.85 13.45 9.66
C MET A 79 -4.00 13.88 8.75
N ASP A 80 -3.93 15.10 8.20
CA ASP A 80 -4.94 15.57 7.22
C ASP A 80 -5.01 14.64 6.01
N ASN A 81 -3.87 14.17 5.52
CA ASN A 81 -3.84 13.23 4.39
C ASN A 81 -4.40 11.86 4.78
N PHE A 82 -4.15 11.39 5.99
CA PHE A 82 -4.77 10.15 6.48
C PHE A 82 -6.30 10.29 6.56
N ILE A 83 -6.80 11.44 6.98
CA ILE A 83 -8.24 11.72 7.02
C ILE A 83 -8.82 11.73 5.60
N LYS A 84 -8.12 12.31 4.62
CA LYS A 84 -8.52 12.28 3.20
C LYS A 84 -8.57 10.84 2.68
N TRP A 85 -7.60 10.00 3.05
CA TRP A 85 -7.64 8.59 2.70
C TRP A 85 -8.89 7.92 3.26
N LEU A 86 -9.16 8.13 4.53
CA LEU A 86 -10.28 7.47 5.22
C LEU A 86 -11.65 7.96 4.73
N SER A 87 -11.80 9.27 4.50
CA SER A 87 -13.11 9.90 4.23
C SER A 87 -13.36 10.20 2.75
N GLN A 88 -12.32 10.29 1.92
CA GLN A 88 -12.43 10.71 0.51
C GLN A 88 -11.79 9.71 -0.46
N ASP A 89 -11.38 8.55 0.02
CA ASP A 89 -10.73 7.49 -0.77
C ASP A 89 -9.47 7.95 -1.51
N GLU A 90 -8.79 8.98 -1.02
CA GLU A 90 -7.51 9.44 -1.55
C GLU A 90 -6.43 8.37 -1.31
N TYR A 91 -5.42 8.34 -2.16
CA TYR A 91 -4.25 7.43 -2.03
C TYR A 91 -4.59 5.95 -2.13
N THR A 92 -5.74 5.59 -2.63
CA THR A 92 -6.14 4.18 -2.80
C THR A 92 -5.80 3.67 -4.20
N PRO A 93 -5.57 2.36 -4.37
CA PRO A 93 -5.26 1.81 -5.69
C PRO A 93 -6.45 1.73 -6.63
N THR A 94 -7.69 1.70 -6.07
CA THR A 94 -8.91 1.47 -6.84
C THR A 94 -9.91 2.63 -6.73
N GLY A 95 -9.58 3.69 -6.00
CA GLY A 95 -10.51 4.76 -5.68
C GLY A 95 -11.40 4.49 -4.48
N GLU A 96 -11.16 3.37 -3.77
CA GLU A 96 -11.90 2.99 -2.57
C GLU A 96 -10.92 2.45 -1.53
N ILE A 97 -11.17 2.71 -0.24
CA ILE A 97 -10.29 2.23 0.84
C ILE A 97 -10.36 0.72 1.05
N GLY A 98 -11.24 0.04 0.37
CA GLY A 98 -11.40 -1.40 0.51
C GLY A 98 -12.06 -1.78 1.84
N ARG A 99 -13.10 -2.57 1.78
CA ARG A 99 -13.87 -2.96 2.98
C ARG A 99 -13.10 -3.85 3.93
N ALA A 100 -12.05 -4.45 3.44
CA ALA A 100 -11.20 -5.32 4.24
C ALA A 100 -10.52 -4.59 5.41
N HIS A 101 -10.35 -3.28 5.29
CA HIS A 101 -9.64 -2.45 6.26
C HIS A 101 -10.55 -1.52 7.06
N VAL A 102 -11.82 -1.72 6.95
CA VAL A 102 -12.83 -0.91 7.67
C VAL A 102 -13.29 -1.61 8.93
#